data_da00ef4b92d5fcd1eeabf3997d395996
#
_entry.id   da00ef4b92d5fcd1eeabf3997d395996
#
_cell.length_a   1.000
_cell.length_b   1.000
_cell.length_c   1.000
_cell.angle_alpha   90.00
_cell.angle_beta   90.00
_cell.angle_gamma   90.00
#
_symmetry.space_group_name_H-M   'P 1'
#
loop_
_entity.id
_entity.type
_entity.pdbx_description
1 polymer ?
#
loop_
_entity_poly.entity_id
_entity_poly.type
_entity_poly.pdbx_seq_one_letter_code
_entity_poly.pdbx_strand_id
1 'polypeptide(L)'
;MHPLIKKFNHKFEGNVHFNVDIKKKIKQILNKNRWKNLCIVLDKNLTNLHVINLFIISLKLYKLHIITCDISEPTYQHLEEKRISKDKIKIDVFIGIGGGSSIDFAKGLAVLYNNNKAAIKYRGFNKFKKPIKPIIAIPTTSGTGSEITPNASFINNIDKRKMGINGEAIRPKYALMDPKLTFSCPKFSTVSSAVDSLVHATEAFVAKKTNPLAKKFAKEGFKLVIENLNKVLKNPNNSTYREKVMLGALLSAVALMNSGTGPAAAMSYPTSVHYKVPHGIGGAIFLPYIIKYN
;
A
#
# COMPACT_ATOMS: atom_id res chain seq x y z
N MET A 1 -7.21 -33.05 -24.63
CA MET A 1 -5.89 -32.88 -24.01
C MET A 1 -5.93 -31.64 -23.11
N HIS A 2 -5.69 -31.80 -21.80
CA HIS A 2 -5.48 -30.65 -20.95
C HIS A 2 -4.21 -29.91 -21.42
N PRO A 3 -4.27 -28.58 -21.64
CA PRO A 3 -3.08 -27.84 -22.00
C PRO A 3 -2.02 -28.00 -20.92
N LEU A 4 -0.82 -28.45 -21.31
CA LEU A 4 0.31 -28.56 -20.39
C LEU A 4 0.53 -27.19 -19.69
N ILE A 5 0.53 -27.19 -18.37
CA ILE A 5 0.83 -25.99 -17.59
C ILE A 5 2.28 -25.59 -17.88
N LYS A 6 2.49 -24.43 -18.51
CA LYS A 6 3.81 -23.88 -18.76
C LYS A 6 4.53 -23.62 -17.43
N LYS A 7 5.84 -23.85 -17.40
CA LYS A 7 6.68 -23.51 -16.24
C LYS A 7 6.51 -22.04 -15.87
N PHE A 8 6.27 -21.75 -14.59
CA PHE A 8 6.10 -20.38 -14.08
C PHE A 8 6.75 -20.23 -12.69
N ASN A 9 7.05 -18.99 -12.32
CA ASN A 9 7.46 -18.61 -10.99
C ASN A 9 6.32 -17.79 -10.34
N HIS A 10 6.11 -17.99 -9.06
CA HIS A 10 5.16 -17.22 -8.25
C HIS A 10 5.84 -16.80 -6.96
N LYS A 11 5.85 -15.47 -6.68
CA LYS A 11 6.45 -14.92 -5.47
C LYS A 11 5.38 -14.56 -4.44
N PHE A 12 5.58 -14.98 -3.23
CA PHE A 12 4.83 -14.52 -2.07
C PHE A 12 5.83 -14.17 -0.97
N GLU A 13 6.23 -12.90 -0.91
CA GLU A 13 7.22 -12.40 0.03
C GLU A 13 6.59 -11.43 1.03
N GLY A 14 7.07 -11.48 2.28
CA GLY A 14 6.59 -10.67 3.39
C GLY A 14 5.76 -11.47 4.40
N ASN A 15 5.56 -10.89 5.57
CA ASN A 15 4.76 -11.49 6.63
C ASN A 15 3.43 -10.75 6.74
N VAL A 16 2.39 -11.34 6.21
CA VAL A 16 1.02 -10.81 6.33
C VAL A 16 0.36 -11.41 7.57
N HIS A 17 -0.10 -10.53 8.44
CA HIS A 17 -0.93 -10.88 9.60
C HIS A 17 -2.31 -10.27 9.39
N PHE A 18 -3.25 -11.12 9.02
CA PHE A 18 -4.61 -10.72 8.68
C PHE A 18 -5.58 -10.98 9.85
N ASN A 19 -6.53 -10.05 10.05
CA ASN A 19 -7.55 -10.11 11.11
C ASN A 19 -6.96 -10.31 12.50
N VAL A 20 -5.96 -9.47 12.84
CA VAL A 20 -5.21 -9.56 14.09
C VAL A 20 -5.46 -8.36 14.99
N ASP A 21 -5.34 -8.54 16.30
CA ASP A 21 -5.20 -7.43 17.24
C ASP A 21 -3.84 -6.72 16.99
N ILE A 22 -3.92 -5.55 16.36
CA ILE A 22 -2.74 -4.76 15.98
C ILE A 22 -1.88 -4.40 17.20
N LYS A 23 -2.51 -4.01 18.33
CA LYS A 23 -1.79 -3.60 19.55
C LYS A 23 -0.94 -4.74 20.13
N LYS A 24 -1.51 -5.94 20.15
CA LYS A 24 -0.82 -7.14 20.62
C LYS A 24 0.25 -7.57 19.63
N LYS A 25 -0.10 -7.62 18.34
CA LYS A 25 0.79 -8.14 17.29
C LYS A 25 2.01 -7.26 17.08
N ILE A 26 1.85 -5.95 17.05
CA ILE A 26 2.99 -5.04 16.85
C ILE A 26 4.00 -5.17 18.00
N LYS A 27 3.55 -5.24 19.25
CA LYS A 27 4.45 -5.42 20.41
C LYS A 27 5.25 -6.71 20.32
N GLN A 28 4.61 -7.81 19.90
CA GLN A 28 5.32 -9.08 19.66
C GLN A 28 6.42 -8.94 18.61
N ILE A 29 6.12 -8.23 17.49
CA ILE A 29 7.09 -7.99 16.42
C ILE A 29 8.23 -7.10 16.89
N LEU A 30 7.92 -5.99 17.57
CA LEU A 30 8.93 -5.05 18.07
C LEU A 30 9.88 -5.72 19.07
N ASN A 31 9.34 -6.50 19.99
CA ASN A 31 10.13 -7.23 20.99
C ASN A 31 10.98 -8.31 20.34
N LYS A 32 10.42 -9.13 19.44
CA LYS A 32 11.15 -10.18 18.71
C LYS A 32 12.36 -9.61 17.94
N ASN A 33 12.21 -8.43 17.34
CA ASN A 33 13.27 -7.79 16.57
C ASN A 33 14.13 -6.81 17.41
N ARG A 34 13.83 -6.62 18.69
CA ARG A 34 14.50 -5.68 19.60
C ARG A 34 14.48 -4.23 19.09
N TRP A 35 13.42 -3.83 18.36
CA TRP A 35 13.24 -2.48 17.87
C TRP A 35 12.66 -1.59 18.96
N LYS A 36 13.34 -0.47 19.25
CA LYS A 36 12.96 0.46 20.31
C LYS A 36 12.70 1.88 19.79
N ASN A 37 13.27 2.25 18.65
CA ASN A 37 13.15 3.57 18.06
C ASN A 37 12.25 3.49 16.81
N LEU A 38 11.03 3.99 16.90
CA LEU A 38 10.00 3.83 15.89
C LEU A 38 9.76 5.15 15.15
N CYS A 39 9.80 5.15 13.83
CA CYS A 39 9.27 6.24 13.02
C CYS A 39 7.88 5.85 12.53
N ILE A 40 6.86 6.54 13.02
CA ILE A 40 5.47 6.31 12.63
C ILE A 40 5.07 7.38 11.62
N VAL A 41 4.70 6.95 10.42
CA VAL A 41 4.09 7.80 9.40
C VAL A 41 2.59 7.59 9.48
N LEU A 42 1.87 8.61 9.93
CA LEU A 42 0.45 8.56 10.22
C LEU A 42 -0.32 9.46 9.25
N ASP A 43 -1.38 8.92 8.64
CA ASP A 43 -2.32 9.72 7.87
C ASP A 43 -2.95 10.81 8.77
N LYS A 44 -2.94 12.06 8.30
CA LYS A 44 -3.46 13.21 9.05
C LYS A 44 -4.92 13.02 9.48
N ASN A 45 -5.73 12.41 8.62
CA ASN A 45 -7.14 12.21 8.90
C ASN A 45 -7.40 11.19 10.04
N LEU A 46 -6.37 10.44 10.43
CA LEU A 46 -6.46 9.44 11.50
C LEU A 46 -6.03 9.99 12.88
N THR A 47 -5.39 11.15 12.93
CA THR A 47 -4.76 11.68 14.16
C THR A 47 -5.75 11.89 15.31
N ASN A 48 -7.01 12.20 15.02
CA ASN A 48 -8.05 12.43 16.01
C ASN A 48 -8.92 11.19 16.30
N LEU A 49 -8.62 10.06 15.69
CA LEU A 49 -9.40 8.84 15.92
C LEU A 49 -9.00 8.17 17.24
N HIS A 50 -9.98 7.92 18.09
CA HIS A 50 -9.78 7.30 19.40
C HIS A 50 -9.00 5.97 19.32
N VAL A 51 -9.33 5.12 18.34
CA VAL A 51 -8.65 3.82 18.15
C VAL A 51 -7.16 3.99 17.84
N ILE A 52 -6.79 5.01 17.07
CA ILE A 52 -5.40 5.34 16.71
C ILE A 52 -4.68 5.95 17.92
N ASN A 53 -5.33 6.84 18.67
CA ASN A 53 -4.76 7.41 19.89
C ASN A 53 -4.46 6.31 20.91
N LEU A 54 -5.38 5.37 21.14
CA LEU A 54 -5.16 4.22 22.00
C LEU A 54 -4.02 3.32 21.49
N PHE A 55 -3.88 3.18 20.16
CA PHE A 55 -2.77 2.45 19.57
C PHE A 55 -1.43 3.15 19.86
N ILE A 56 -1.31 4.46 19.62
CA ILE A 56 -0.10 5.24 19.90
C ILE A 56 0.25 5.20 21.39
N ILE A 57 -0.73 5.40 22.27
CA ILE A 57 -0.53 5.30 23.74
C ILE A 57 0.00 3.92 24.13
N SER A 58 -0.45 2.86 23.46
CA SER A 58 0.02 1.50 23.74
C SER A 58 1.51 1.29 23.45
N LEU A 59 2.12 2.18 22.68
CA LEU A 59 3.53 2.18 22.30
C LEU A 59 4.41 3.13 23.12
N LYS A 60 3.88 3.74 24.21
CA LYS A 60 4.59 4.73 25.03
C LYS A 60 5.94 4.27 25.63
N LEU A 61 6.18 2.98 25.71
CA LEU A 61 7.47 2.41 26.18
C LEU A 61 8.57 2.42 25.12
N TYR A 62 8.23 2.77 23.87
CA TYR A 62 9.17 2.91 22.76
C TYR A 62 9.48 4.39 22.52
N LYS A 63 10.63 4.68 21.91
CA LYS A 63 10.95 6.03 21.44
C LYS A 63 10.21 6.28 20.12
N LEU A 64 9.23 7.16 20.14
CA LEU A 64 8.38 7.46 18.99
C LEU A 64 8.84 8.73 18.28
N HIS A 65 8.99 8.68 16.98
CA HIS A 65 9.09 9.82 16.08
C HIS A 65 7.89 9.75 15.15
N ILE A 66 6.95 10.68 15.29
CA ILE A 66 5.70 10.68 14.51
C ILE A 66 5.78 11.74 13.42
N ILE A 67 5.54 11.32 12.18
CA ILE A 67 5.42 12.19 11.01
C ILE A 67 4.00 12.06 10.48
N THR A 68 3.33 13.20 10.34
CA THR A 68 1.99 13.24 9.75
C THR A 68 2.11 13.32 8.23
N CYS A 69 1.44 12.41 7.53
CA CYS A 69 1.22 12.46 6.10
C CYS A 69 -0.10 13.19 5.83
N ASP A 70 -0.03 14.42 5.37
CA ASP A 70 -1.17 15.32 5.17
C ASP A 70 -1.61 15.41 3.70
N ILE A 71 -1.10 14.55 2.84
CA ILE A 71 -1.28 14.61 1.39
C ILE A 71 -1.74 13.27 0.85
N SER A 72 -2.83 13.29 0.11
CA SER A 72 -3.38 12.11 -0.55
C SER A 72 -2.51 11.57 -1.69
N GLU A 73 -1.75 12.44 -2.33
CA GLU A 73 -0.83 12.11 -3.43
C GLU A 73 0.56 12.63 -3.09
N PRO A 74 1.42 11.86 -2.40
CA PRO A 74 2.71 12.33 -1.91
C PRO A 74 3.67 12.67 -3.06
N THR A 75 4.52 13.68 -2.84
CA THR A 75 5.49 14.17 -3.82
C THR A 75 6.91 13.89 -3.37
N TYR A 76 7.86 13.92 -4.31
CA TYR A 76 9.28 13.87 -3.98
C TYR A 76 9.72 15.06 -3.11
N GLN A 77 9.11 16.23 -3.30
CA GLN A 77 9.37 17.41 -2.48
C GLN A 77 8.96 17.17 -1.03
N HIS A 78 7.78 16.62 -0.78
CA HIS A 78 7.34 16.24 0.57
C HIS A 78 8.28 15.25 1.26
N LEU A 79 8.84 14.29 0.52
CA LEU A 79 9.84 13.40 1.07
C LEU A 79 11.08 14.16 1.55
N GLU A 80 11.54 15.19 0.80
CA GLU A 80 12.66 16.03 1.22
C GLU A 80 12.32 16.85 2.47
N GLU A 81 11.18 17.49 2.50
CA GLU A 81 10.73 18.33 3.62
C GLU A 81 10.64 17.53 4.93
N LYS A 82 10.22 16.25 4.84
CA LYS A 82 10.07 15.35 6.00
C LYS A 82 11.26 14.41 6.18
N ARG A 83 12.35 14.60 5.44
CA ARG A 83 13.54 13.75 5.54
C ARG A 83 14.08 13.71 6.96
N ILE A 84 14.34 12.53 7.46
CA ILE A 84 14.98 12.31 8.76
C ILE A 84 16.46 11.99 8.53
N SER A 85 17.34 12.70 9.21
CA SER A 85 18.77 12.37 9.23
C SER A 85 19.05 11.31 10.29
N LYS A 86 19.76 10.25 9.90
CA LYS A 86 20.25 9.20 10.81
C LYS A 86 21.22 9.74 11.89
N ASP A 87 21.88 10.86 11.61
CA ASP A 87 22.84 11.49 12.51
C ASP A 87 22.14 12.27 13.63
N LYS A 88 20.87 12.63 13.42
CA LYS A 88 20.04 13.37 14.39
C LYS A 88 19.10 12.44 15.18
N ILE A 89 18.50 11.46 14.52
CA ILE A 89 17.46 10.60 15.10
C ILE A 89 17.75 9.15 14.75
N LYS A 90 17.94 8.30 15.77
CA LYS A 90 18.05 6.86 15.59
C LYS A 90 16.68 6.25 15.31
N ILE A 91 16.55 5.52 14.21
CA ILE A 91 15.34 4.76 13.83
C ILE A 91 15.71 3.31 13.60
N ASP A 92 14.93 2.39 14.19
CA ASP A 92 15.07 0.96 13.99
C ASP A 92 14.10 0.43 12.95
N VAL A 93 12.88 1.00 12.87
CA VAL A 93 11.80 0.59 11.97
C VAL A 93 10.91 1.76 11.58
N PHE A 94 10.44 1.77 10.32
CA PHE A 94 9.40 2.67 9.84
C PHE A 94 8.05 1.97 9.87
N ILE A 95 7.00 2.67 10.32
CA ILE A 95 5.63 2.14 10.43
C ILE A 95 4.70 3.09 9.68
N GLY A 96 4.13 2.63 8.56
CA GLY A 96 3.14 3.39 7.81
C GLY A 96 1.73 3.01 8.25
N ILE A 97 0.95 3.98 8.75
CA ILE A 97 -0.44 3.80 9.21
C ILE A 97 -1.35 4.71 8.40
N GLY A 98 -2.23 4.13 7.61
CA GLY A 98 -3.12 4.89 6.72
C GLY A 98 -3.43 4.17 5.43
N GLY A 99 -3.83 4.91 4.41
CA GLY A 99 -3.96 4.42 3.05
C GLY A 99 -2.62 4.20 2.35
N GLY A 100 -2.67 3.83 1.07
CA GLY A 100 -1.46 3.60 0.26
C GLY A 100 -0.47 4.75 0.30
N SER A 101 -0.94 5.99 0.29
CA SER A 101 -0.10 7.21 0.34
C SER A 101 0.78 7.27 1.59
N SER A 102 0.21 7.00 2.77
CA SER A 102 0.96 7.02 4.03
C SER A 102 1.97 5.87 4.11
N ILE A 103 1.59 4.70 3.60
CA ILE A 103 2.50 3.54 3.53
C ILE A 103 3.64 3.82 2.54
N ASP A 104 3.35 4.36 1.36
CA ASP A 104 4.35 4.74 0.36
C ASP A 104 5.28 5.83 0.90
N PHE A 105 4.73 6.79 1.65
CA PHE A 105 5.53 7.84 2.29
C PHE A 105 6.51 7.26 3.32
N ALA A 106 6.07 6.29 4.12
CA ALA A 106 6.93 5.56 5.06
C ALA A 106 8.05 4.81 4.33
N LYS A 107 7.75 4.15 3.19
CA LYS A 107 8.75 3.49 2.35
C LYS A 107 9.76 4.49 1.79
N GLY A 108 9.31 5.63 1.28
CA GLY A 108 10.18 6.69 0.77
C GLY A 108 11.12 7.24 1.84
N LEU A 109 10.60 7.55 3.02
CA LEU A 109 11.42 8.02 4.16
C LEU A 109 12.43 6.95 4.61
N ALA A 110 12.06 5.67 4.61
CA ALA A 110 12.98 4.58 4.92
C ALA A 110 14.15 4.51 3.91
N VAL A 111 13.88 4.77 2.62
CA VAL A 111 14.95 4.90 1.59
C VAL A 111 15.87 6.08 1.92
N LEU A 112 15.29 7.26 2.16
CA LEU A 112 16.06 8.49 2.37
C LEU A 112 16.88 8.45 3.67
N TYR A 113 16.47 7.70 4.67
CA TYR A 113 17.13 7.63 5.96
C TYR A 113 18.60 7.23 5.89
N ASN A 114 18.95 6.28 5.04
CA ASN A 114 20.33 5.83 4.84
C ASN A 114 20.94 6.31 3.51
N ASN A 115 20.17 6.94 2.63
CA ASN A 115 20.58 7.31 1.28
C ASN A 115 20.49 8.83 1.09
N ASN A 116 21.62 9.51 0.90
CA ASN A 116 21.75 10.97 1.05
C ASN A 116 21.50 11.79 -0.23
N LYS A 117 21.24 11.14 -1.38
CA LYS A 117 20.90 11.87 -2.62
C LYS A 117 19.50 12.45 -2.51
N ALA A 118 19.19 13.45 -3.35
CA ALA A 118 17.83 13.97 -3.47
C ALA A 118 16.83 12.85 -3.78
N ALA A 119 15.62 12.91 -3.21
CA ALA A 119 14.60 11.86 -3.30
C ALA A 119 14.30 11.47 -4.76
N ILE A 120 14.23 12.46 -5.65
CA ILE A 120 14.01 12.25 -7.09
C ILE A 120 15.07 11.36 -7.75
N LYS A 121 16.28 11.30 -7.23
CA LYS A 121 17.36 10.46 -7.77
C LYS A 121 17.15 8.97 -7.50
N TYR A 122 16.19 8.62 -6.63
CA TYR A 122 15.79 7.24 -6.36
C TYR A 122 14.59 6.79 -7.19
N ARG A 123 14.02 7.65 -8.04
CA ARG A 123 12.95 7.32 -8.98
C ARG A 123 13.36 6.18 -9.91
N GLY A 124 12.50 5.16 -10.03
CA GLY A 124 12.74 3.97 -10.83
C GLY A 124 13.04 2.74 -9.98
N PHE A 125 13.67 1.73 -10.58
CA PHE A 125 13.91 0.44 -9.94
C PHE A 125 15.33 0.34 -9.38
N ASN A 126 15.46 -0.08 -8.10
CA ASN A 126 16.73 -0.40 -7.45
C ASN A 126 17.79 0.74 -7.51
N LYS A 127 17.36 2.00 -7.41
CA LYS A 127 18.25 3.16 -7.48
C LYS A 127 18.95 3.49 -6.15
N PHE A 128 18.52 2.91 -5.04
CA PHE A 128 19.13 3.04 -3.72
C PHE A 128 20.15 1.90 -3.49
N LYS A 129 21.29 2.24 -2.91
CA LYS A 129 22.42 1.29 -2.72
C LYS A 129 22.63 0.87 -1.26
N LYS A 130 22.26 1.75 -0.31
CA LYS A 130 22.43 1.47 1.11
C LYS A 130 21.26 0.69 1.68
N PRO A 131 21.47 -0.14 2.72
CA PRO A 131 20.43 -0.91 3.36
C PRO A 131 19.26 -0.04 3.83
N ILE A 132 18.05 -0.52 3.62
CA ILE A 132 16.81 0.13 4.04
C ILE A 132 16.41 -0.38 5.42
N LYS A 133 15.92 0.51 6.29
CA LYS A 133 15.34 0.10 7.57
C LYS A 133 14.05 -0.69 7.32
N PRO A 134 13.75 -1.69 8.16
CA PRO A 134 12.52 -2.46 8.04
C PRO A 134 11.28 -1.56 8.04
N ILE A 135 10.24 -2.01 7.32
CA ILE A 135 8.97 -1.32 7.22
C ILE A 135 7.87 -2.22 7.74
N ILE A 136 6.96 -1.66 8.54
CA ILE A 136 5.69 -2.27 8.93
C ILE A 136 4.59 -1.45 8.29
N ALA A 137 3.66 -2.10 7.59
CA ALA A 137 2.49 -1.46 7.03
C ALA A 137 1.23 -1.82 7.83
N ILE A 138 0.43 -0.81 8.16
CA ILE A 138 -0.86 -0.94 8.85
C ILE A 138 -1.90 -0.21 8.00
N PRO A 139 -2.52 -0.90 7.01
CA PRO A 139 -3.47 -0.27 6.11
C PRO A 139 -4.79 0.03 6.81
N THR A 140 -5.35 1.21 6.54
CA THR A 140 -6.70 1.64 6.96
C THR A 140 -7.65 1.80 5.78
N THR A 141 -7.22 1.43 4.59
CA THR A 141 -8.01 1.30 3.37
C THR A 141 -7.81 -0.08 2.76
N SER A 142 -8.69 -0.50 1.86
CA SER A 142 -8.64 -1.81 1.22
C SER A 142 -8.58 -1.63 -0.30
N GLY A 143 -7.38 -1.74 -0.91
CA GLY A 143 -7.29 -1.54 -2.35
C GLY A 143 -5.89 -1.50 -2.94
N THR A 144 -5.06 -0.58 -2.50
CA THR A 144 -3.79 -0.23 -3.17
C THR A 144 -2.74 -1.34 -3.19
N GLY A 145 -2.78 -2.25 -2.21
CA GLY A 145 -1.75 -3.29 -2.06
C GLY A 145 -0.38 -2.78 -1.60
N SER A 146 -0.29 -1.50 -1.20
CA SER A 146 0.99 -0.92 -0.78
C SER A 146 1.60 -1.67 0.41
N GLU A 147 0.77 -2.30 1.24
CA GLU A 147 1.19 -3.07 2.41
C GLU A 147 2.03 -4.31 2.08
N ILE A 148 1.99 -4.79 0.83
CA ILE A 148 2.74 -5.99 0.40
C ILE A 148 3.61 -5.76 -0.85
N THR A 149 3.51 -4.61 -1.51
CA THR A 149 4.23 -4.34 -2.76
C THR A 149 5.60 -3.68 -2.53
N PRO A 150 6.60 -3.95 -3.41
CA PRO A 150 7.91 -3.32 -3.37
C PRO A 150 7.94 -1.96 -4.09
N ASN A 151 6.83 -1.25 -4.11
CA ASN A 151 6.62 -0.01 -4.83
C ASN A 151 6.17 1.08 -3.89
N ALA A 152 6.59 2.32 -4.16
CA ALA A 152 6.13 3.53 -3.48
C ALA A 152 6.00 4.65 -4.53
N SER A 153 4.80 5.20 -4.70
CA SER A 153 4.48 6.13 -5.78
C SER A 153 4.54 7.58 -5.31
N PHE A 154 5.21 8.44 -6.10
CA PHE A 154 5.38 9.87 -5.80
C PHE A 154 5.20 10.72 -7.05
N ILE A 155 4.62 11.91 -6.88
CA ILE A 155 4.52 12.90 -7.94
C ILE A 155 5.79 13.77 -7.92
N ASN A 156 6.37 13.99 -9.10
CA ASN A 156 7.35 15.06 -9.29
C ASN A 156 6.62 16.32 -9.78
N ASN A 157 6.65 17.37 -8.96
CA ASN A 157 5.97 18.64 -9.28
C ASN A 157 6.61 19.40 -10.43
N ILE A 158 7.87 19.10 -10.79
CA ILE A 158 8.61 19.77 -11.87
C ILE A 158 8.16 19.21 -13.23
N ASP A 159 8.28 17.90 -13.43
CA ASP A 159 7.94 17.25 -14.70
C ASP A 159 6.48 16.76 -14.78
N LYS A 160 5.68 17.02 -13.74
CA LYS A 160 4.26 16.63 -13.65
C LYS A 160 4.03 15.14 -13.92
N ARG A 161 4.92 14.28 -13.44
CA ARG A 161 4.82 12.83 -13.60
C ARG A 161 4.72 12.13 -12.26
N LYS A 162 3.86 11.12 -12.20
CA LYS A 162 3.78 10.19 -11.07
C LYS A 162 4.61 8.95 -11.40
N MET A 163 5.67 8.72 -10.65
CA MET A 163 6.55 7.55 -10.79
C MET A 163 7.10 7.15 -9.44
N GLY A 164 7.34 5.84 -9.26
CA GLY A 164 7.71 5.29 -7.96
C GLY A 164 9.22 5.22 -7.70
N ILE A 165 9.52 5.08 -6.42
CA ILE A 165 10.74 4.46 -5.91
C ILE A 165 10.40 2.97 -5.76
N ASN A 166 11.13 2.10 -6.43
CA ASN A 166 10.77 0.68 -6.53
C ASN A 166 11.98 -0.22 -6.22
N GLY A 167 11.73 -1.33 -5.56
CA GLY A 167 12.76 -2.34 -5.28
C GLY A 167 12.39 -3.22 -4.08
N GLU A 168 12.81 -4.48 -4.07
CA GLU A 168 12.41 -5.46 -3.06
C GLU A 168 12.69 -5.00 -1.62
N ALA A 169 13.76 -4.24 -1.39
CA ALA A 169 14.13 -3.79 -0.05
C ALA A 169 13.11 -2.82 0.60
N ILE A 170 12.24 -2.17 -0.18
CA ILE A 170 11.17 -1.30 0.38
C ILE A 170 9.85 -2.04 0.57
N ARG A 171 9.79 -3.32 0.23
CA ARG A 171 8.63 -4.15 0.57
C ARG A 171 8.46 -4.17 2.09
N PRO A 172 7.27 -3.93 2.63
CA PRO A 172 7.04 -4.05 4.07
C PRO A 172 7.41 -5.45 4.57
N LYS A 173 8.24 -5.49 5.61
CA LYS A 173 8.63 -6.75 6.27
C LYS A 173 7.43 -7.41 6.96
N TYR A 174 6.50 -6.57 7.43
CA TYR A 174 5.25 -7.00 8.06
C TYR A 174 4.10 -6.13 7.56
N ALA A 175 3.00 -6.77 7.18
CA ALA A 175 1.70 -6.15 6.96
C ALA A 175 0.75 -6.57 8.08
N LEU A 176 0.25 -5.63 8.86
CA LEU A 176 -0.70 -5.89 9.94
C LEU A 176 -2.07 -5.38 9.51
N MET A 177 -2.94 -6.28 9.18
CA MET A 177 -4.24 -6.00 8.57
C MET A 177 -5.37 -6.32 9.56
N ASP A 178 -6.04 -5.26 10.04
CA ASP A 178 -7.24 -5.37 10.86
C ASP A 178 -8.40 -4.66 10.13
N PRO A 179 -9.43 -5.39 9.69
CA PRO A 179 -10.58 -4.79 9.01
C PRO A 179 -11.26 -3.67 9.80
N LYS A 180 -11.21 -3.71 11.13
CA LYS A 180 -11.79 -2.67 12.00
C LYS A 180 -11.14 -1.29 11.83
N LEU A 181 -9.87 -1.24 11.42
CA LEU A 181 -9.21 0.04 11.13
C LEU A 181 -9.76 0.72 9.87
N THR A 182 -10.54 0.01 9.06
CA THR A 182 -11.20 0.60 7.89
C THR A 182 -12.59 1.18 8.19
N PHE A 183 -13.12 1.04 9.41
CA PHE A 183 -14.47 1.51 9.76
C PHE A 183 -14.62 3.02 9.59
N SER A 184 -13.59 3.78 9.95
CA SER A 184 -13.55 5.23 9.80
C SER A 184 -13.22 5.71 8.37
N CYS A 185 -12.96 4.79 7.44
CA CYS A 185 -12.63 5.15 6.06
C CYS A 185 -13.87 5.78 5.39
N PRO A 186 -13.77 7.04 4.88
CA PRO A 186 -14.88 7.70 4.21
C PRO A 186 -15.40 6.90 3.02
N LYS A 187 -16.68 7.07 2.70
CA LYS A 187 -17.35 6.38 1.57
C LYS A 187 -16.57 6.52 0.26
N PHE A 188 -16.16 7.75 -0.08
CA PHE A 188 -15.40 8.03 -1.28
C PHE A 188 -14.05 7.29 -1.33
N SER A 189 -13.29 7.32 -0.23
CA SER A 189 -12.01 6.62 -0.14
C SER A 189 -12.20 5.09 -0.15
N THR A 190 -13.27 4.59 0.47
CA THR A 190 -13.63 3.17 0.42
C THR A 190 -13.90 2.73 -1.01
N VAL A 191 -14.69 3.49 -1.79
CA VAL A 191 -14.96 3.19 -3.20
C VAL A 191 -13.68 3.28 -4.01
N SER A 192 -12.95 4.39 -3.91
CA SER A 192 -11.73 4.63 -4.69
C SER A 192 -10.70 3.51 -4.49
N SER A 193 -10.46 3.11 -3.24
CA SER A 193 -9.50 2.03 -2.97
C SER A 193 -10.02 0.66 -3.41
N ALA A 194 -11.29 0.36 -3.21
CA ALA A 194 -11.86 -0.92 -3.61
C ALA A 194 -11.88 -1.10 -5.14
N VAL A 195 -12.24 -0.06 -5.90
CA VAL A 195 -12.22 -0.14 -7.38
C VAL A 195 -10.79 -0.23 -7.92
N ASP A 196 -9.80 0.35 -7.22
CA ASP A 196 -8.39 0.16 -7.54
C ASP A 196 -8.01 -1.32 -7.50
N SER A 197 -8.43 -2.05 -6.47
CA SER A 197 -8.19 -3.50 -6.39
C SER A 197 -8.92 -4.30 -7.47
N LEU A 198 -10.09 -3.85 -7.93
CA LEU A 198 -10.78 -4.47 -9.08
C LEU A 198 -9.99 -4.27 -10.39
N VAL A 199 -9.42 -3.07 -10.58
CA VAL A 199 -8.51 -2.79 -11.70
C VAL A 199 -7.29 -3.72 -11.63
N HIS A 200 -6.65 -3.81 -10.46
CA HIS A 200 -5.49 -4.68 -10.23
C HIS A 200 -5.81 -6.15 -10.54
N ALA A 201 -6.95 -6.66 -10.05
CA ALA A 201 -7.38 -8.03 -10.31
C ALA A 201 -7.61 -8.28 -11.80
N THR A 202 -8.32 -7.37 -12.48
CA THR A 202 -8.63 -7.53 -13.91
C THR A 202 -7.37 -7.52 -14.75
N GLU A 203 -6.51 -6.52 -14.55
CA GLU A 203 -5.24 -6.43 -15.28
C GLU A 203 -4.32 -7.62 -15.00
N ALA A 204 -4.22 -8.06 -13.73
CA ALA A 204 -3.46 -9.23 -13.37
C ALA A 204 -3.97 -10.51 -14.04
N PHE A 205 -5.29 -10.64 -14.22
CA PHE A 205 -5.90 -11.81 -14.86
C PHE A 205 -5.58 -11.90 -16.34
N VAL A 206 -5.59 -10.76 -17.07
CA VAL A 206 -5.37 -10.73 -18.52
C VAL A 206 -3.91 -10.48 -18.93
N ALA A 207 -3.03 -10.12 -17.98
CA ALA A 207 -1.64 -9.78 -18.28
C ALA A 207 -0.90 -10.92 -19.02
N LYS A 208 -0.07 -10.57 -20.02
CA LYS A 208 0.74 -11.55 -20.76
C LYS A 208 1.70 -12.36 -19.86
N LYS A 209 2.17 -11.77 -18.76
CA LYS A 209 3.08 -12.41 -17.79
C LYS A 209 2.35 -13.13 -16.65
N THR A 210 1.02 -13.20 -16.69
CA THR A 210 0.24 -13.86 -15.65
C THR A 210 0.51 -15.37 -15.57
N ASN A 211 0.23 -15.98 -14.45
CA ASN A 211 0.38 -17.41 -14.23
C ASN A 211 -0.89 -18.01 -13.61
N PRO A 212 -1.07 -19.34 -13.58
CA PRO A 212 -2.30 -19.96 -13.06
C PRO A 212 -2.66 -19.57 -11.62
N LEU A 213 -1.67 -19.39 -10.74
CA LEU A 213 -1.92 -18.95 -9.35
C LEU A 213 -2.34 -17.50 -9.31
N ALA A 214 -1.65 -16.61 -10.04
CA ALA A 214 -2.03 -15.21 -10.14
C ALA A 214 -3.47 -15.05 -10.67
N LYS A 215 -3.87 -15.82 -11.68
CA LYS A 215 -5.25 -15.83 -12.19
C LYS A 215 -6.27 -16.25 -11.12
N LYS A 216 -5.97 -17.28 -10.32
CA LYS A 216 -6.84 -17.72 -9.22
C LYS A 216 -6.99 -16.62 -8.17
N PHE A 217 -5.89 -16.01 -7.74
CA PHE A 217 -5.93 -14.90 -6.78
C PHE A 217 -6.66 -13.68 -7.34
N ALA A 218 -6.43 -13.33 -8.61
CA ALA A 218 -7.14 -12.24 -9.28
C ALA A 218 -8.65 -12.48 -9.31
N LYS A 219 -9.09 -13.67 -9.73
CA LYS A 219 -10.51 -14.04 -9.79
C LYS A 219 -11.17 -13.98 -8.42
N GLU A 220 -10.54 -14.57 -7.40
CA GLU A 220 -11.09 -14.57 -6.04
C GLU A 220 -11.09 -13.17 -5.43
N GLY A 221 -10.00 -12.41 -5.62
CA GLY A 221 -9.89 -11.02 -5.18
C GLY A 221 -10.99 -10.15 -5.77
N PHE A 222 -11.20 -10.23 -7.08
CA PHE A 222 -12.27 -9.51 -7.78
C PHE A 222 -13.65 -9.87 -7.22
N LYS A 223 -13.94 -11.17 -7.07
CA LYS A 223 -15.21 -11.66 -6.55
C LYS A 223 -15.51 -11.13 -5.15
N LEU A 224 -14.54 -11.26 -4.23
CA LEU A 224 -14.72 -10.79 -2.85
C LEU A 224 -15.02 -9.29 -2.78
N VAL A 225 -14.35 -8.48 -3.60
CA VAL A 225 -14.55 -7.03 -3.60
C VAL A 225 -15.90 -6.68 -4.23
N ILE A 226 -16.23 -7.17 -5.42
CA ILE A 226 -17.45 -6.79 -6.15
C ILE A 226 -18.72 -7.20 -5.42
N GLU A 227 -18.73 -8.38 -4.78
CA GLU A 227 -19.88 -8.90 -4.03
C GLU A 227 -20.10 -8.20 -2.69
N ASN A 228 -19.06 -7.56 -2.12
CA ASN A 228 -19.14 -7.01 -0.77
C ASN A 228 -18.99 -5.49 -0.70
N LEU A 229 -18.49 -4.81 -1.73
CA LEU A 229 -18.34 -3.35 -1.71
C LEU A 229 -19.66 -2.62 -1.42
N ASN A 230 -20.74 -2.94 -2.14
CA ASN A 230 -22.05 -2.33 -1.90
C ASN A 230 -22.59 -2.64 -0.50
N LYS A 231 -22.27 -3.81 0.06
CA LYS A 231 -22.66 -4.17 1.44
C LYS A 231 -21.90 -3.33 2.47
N VAL A 232 -20.60 -3.08 2.23
CA VAL A 232 -19.80 -2.14 3.05
C VAL A 232 -20.37 -0.74 2.99
N LEU A 233 -20.79 -0.26 1.80
CA LEU A 233 -21.32 1.10 1.65
C LEU A 233 -22.66 1.30 2.35
N LYS A 234 -23.46 0.25 2.46
CA LYS A 234 -24.74 0.25 3.22
C LYS A 234 -24.50 0.06 4.72
N ASN A 235 -23.49 -0.73 5.11
CA ASN A 235 -23.19 -1.08 6.49
C ASN A 235 -21.68 -0.90 6.77
N PRO A 236 -21.17 0.34 6.89
CA PRO A 236 -19.75 0.64 6.91
C PRO A 236 -18.98 0.06 8.11
N ASN A 237 -19.66 -0.24 9.21
CA ASN A 237 -19.07 -0.82 10.43
C ASN A 237 -19.26 -2.34 10.52
N ASN A 238 -19.74 -2.99 9.46
CA ASN A 238 -19.84 -4.46 9.45
C ASN A 238 -18.47 -5.09 9.19
N SER A 239 -17.93 -5.75 10.21
CA SER A 239 -16.61 -6.36 10.20
C SER A 239 -16.45 -7.40 9.08
N THR A 240 -17.46 -8.25 8.90
CA THR A 240 -17.43 -9.34 7.90
C THR A 240 -17.33 -8.80 6.47
N TYR A 241 -18.06 -7.72 6.15
CA TYR A 241 -17.99 -7.14 4.81
C TYR A 241 -16.66 -6.40 4.58
N ARG A 242 -16.16 -5.68 5.58
CA ARG A 242 -14.84 -5.04 5.53
C ARG A 242 -13.72 -6.06 5.39
N GLU A 243 -13.80 -7.17 6.13
CA GLU A 243 -12.86 -8.29 6.05
C GLU A 243 -12.80 -8.88 4.64
N LYS A 244 -13.94 -9.15 4.02
CA LYS A 244 -14.00 -9.68 2.66
C LYS A 244 -13.43 -8.72 1.63
N VAL A 245 -13.73 -7.41 1.73
CA VAL A 245 -13.15 -6.40 0.82
C VAL A 245 -11.65 -6.29 1.05
N MET A 246 -11.17 -6.29 2.28
CA MET A 246 -9.74 -6.22 2.60
C MET A 246 -9.00 -7.47 2.11
N LEU A 247 -9.55 -8.66 2.30
CA LEU A 247 -8.99 -9.91 1.77
C LEU A 247 -8.97 -9.90 0.25
N GLY A 248 -10.04 -9.45 -0.38
CA GLY A 248 -10.13 -9.33 -1.84
C GLY A 248 -9.07 -8.40 -2.40
N ALA A 249 -8.85 -7.25 -1.76
CA ALA A 249 -7.79 -6.30 -2.13
C ALA A 249 -6.39 -6.92 -1.97
N LEU A 250 -6.13 -7.64 -0.88
CA LEU A 250 -4.88 -8.36 -0.67
C LEU A 250 -4.61 -9.39 -1.78
N LEU A 251 -5.60 -10.22 -2.12
CA LEU A 251 -5.47 -11.22 -3.17
C LEU A 251 -5.23 -10.58 -4.55
N SER A 252 -5.90 -9.46 -4.84
CA SER A 252 -5.69 -8.68 -6.06
C SER A 252 -4.25 -8.15 -6.15
N ALA A 253 -3.71 -7.65 -5.05
CA ALA A 253 -2.33 -7.17 -4.98
C ALA A 253 -1.30 -8.32 -5.13
N VAL A 254 -1.56 -9.50 -4.54
CA VAL A 254 -0.71 -10.70 -4.74
C VAL A 254 -0.71 -11.12 -6.21
N ALA A 255 -1.87 -11.11 -6.86
CA ALA A 255 -1.99 -11.40 -8.28
C ALA A 255 -1.18 -10.41 -9.13
N LEU A 256 -1.35 -9.11 -8.86
CA LEU A 256 -0.66 -8.02 -9.55
C LEU A 256 0.87 -8.16 -9.49
N MET A 257 1.42 -8.47 -8.31
CA MET A 257 2.88 -8.66 -8.13
C MET A 257 3.44 -9.82 -8.97
N ASN A 258 2.61 -10.77 -9.35
CA ASN A 258 2.99 -11.95 -10.11
C ASN A 258 2.61 -11.91 -11.60
N SER A 259 2.05 -10.78 -12.06
CA SER A 259 1.60 -10.59 -13.43
C SER A 259 2.01 -9.23 -14.02
N GLY A 260 2.08 -8.19 -13.18
CA GLY A 260 2.32 -6.81 -13.57
C GLY A 260 1.01 -6.02 -13.77
N THR A 261 1.16 -4.69 -13.86
CA THR A 261 0.07 -3.74 -14.16
C THR A 261 -0.21 -3.69 -15.66
N GLY A 262 -1.39 -3.23 -16.01
CA GLY A 262 -1.82 -3.02 -17.38
C GLY A 262 -2.06 -1.53 -17.72
N PRO A 263 -2.70 -1.27 -18.88
CA PRO A 263 -2.92 0.08 -19.38
C PRO A 263 -3.88 0.93 -18.54
N ALA A 264 -4.88 0.33 -17.86
CA ALA A 264 -5.83 1.10 -17.03
C ALA A 264 -5.11 1.76 -15.84
N ALA A 265 -4.27 1.01 -15.13
CA ALA A 265 -3.42 1.56 -14.08
C ALA A 265 -2.43 2.60 -14.62
N ALA A 266 -1.84 2.38 -15.79
CA ALA A 266 -0.93 3.35 -16.42
C ALA A 266 -1.63 4.67 -16.77
N MET A 267 -2.84 4.62 -17.32
CA MET A 267 -3.66 5.79 -17.66
C MET A 267 -4.14 6.56 -16.44
N SER A 268 -4.25 5.93 -15.27
CA SER A 268 -4.62 6.61 -14.02
C SER A 268 -3.56 7.61 -13.54
N TYR A 269 -2.29 7.44 -13.89
CA TYR A 269 -1.21 8.35 -13.46
C TYR A 269 -1.36 9.76 -14.01
N PRO A 270 -1.47 9.99 -15.35
CA PRO A 270 -1.70 11.33 -15.87
C PRO A 270 -3.01 11.93 -15.38
N THR A 271 -4.11 11.15 -15.26
CA THR A 271 -5.37 11.66 -14.72
C THR A 271 -5.24 12.11 -13.27
N SER A 272 -4.48 11.39 -12.46
CA SER A 272 -4.20 11.78 -11.07
C SER A 272 -3.40 13.08 -10.99
N VAL A 273 -2.38 13.24 -11.83
CA VAL A 273 -1.50 14.41 -11.82
C VAL A 273 -2.18 15.66 -12.37
N HIS A 274 -2.82 15.55 -13.54
CA HIS A 274 -3.35 16.71 -14.26
C HIS A 274 -4.76 17.09 -13.84
N TYR A 275 -5.62 16.10 -13.52
CA TYR A 275 -7.03 16.32 -13.21
C TYR A 275 -7.39 16.07 -11.75
N LYS A 276 -6.41 15.71 -10.89
CA LYS A 276 -6.63 15.43 -9.48
C LYS A 276 -7.63 14.28 -9.22
N VAL A 277 -7.82 13.40 -10.19
CA VAL A 277 -8.65 12.21 -10.05
C VAL A 277 -7.88 11.19 -9.20
N PRO A 278 -8.46 10.65 -8.11
CA PRO A 278 -7.82 9.61 -7.33
C PRO A 278 -7.45 8.39 -8.18
N HIS A 279 -6.29 7.79 -7.90
CA HIS A 279 -5.70 6.72 -8.71
C HIS A 279 -6.68 5.59 -9.06
N GLY A 280 -7.36 5.03 -8.04
CA GLY A 280 -8.31 3.93 -8.25
C GLY A 280 -9.49 4.34 -9.13
N ILE A 281 -10.02 5.57 -8.97
CA ILE A 281 -11.08 6.09 -9.83
C ILE A 281 -10.57 6.25 -11.26
N GLY A 282 -9.35 6.82 -11.43
CA GLY A 282 -8.72 6.95 -12.74
C GLY A 282 -8.59 5.61 -13.46
N GLY A 283 -8.10 4.58 -12.78
CA GLY A 283 -8.01 3.22 -13.32
C GLY A 283 -9.39 2.66 -13.71
N ALA A 284 -10.39 2.84 -12.85
CA ALA A 284 -11.76 2.36 -13.10
C ALA A 284 -12.42 3.02 -14.31
N ILE A 285 -12.15 4.30 -14.58
CA ILE A 285 -12.68 5.01 -15.77
C ILE A 285 -12.18 4.34 -17.05
N PHE A 286 -10.92 3.92 -17.09
CA PHE A 286 -10.34 3.31 -18.28
C PHE A 286 -10.59 1.80 -18.40
N LEU A 287 -10.92 1.13 -17.29
CA LEU A 287 -11.06 -0.33 -17.24
C LEU A 287 -12.03 -0.90 -18.30
N PRO A 288 -13.25 -0.35 -18.55
CA PRO A 288 -14.15 -0.88 -19.57
C PRO A 288 -13.56 -0.84 -20.98
N TYR A 289 -12.81 0.22 -21.30
CA TYR A 289 -12.15 0.37 -22.61
C TYR A 289 -11.01 -0.65 -22.77
N ILE A 290 -10.26 -0.89 -21.72
CA ILE A 290 -9.17 -1.88 -21.72
C ILE A 290 -9.70 -3.31 -21.81
N ILE A 291 -10.81 -3.62 -21.15
CA ILE A 291 -11.47 -4.92 -21.28
C ILE A 291 -11.94 -5.14 -22.74
N LYS A 292 -12.50 -4.10 -23.38
CA LYS A 292 -12.93 -4.19 -24.78
C LYS A 292 -11.75 -4.35 -25.75
N TYR A 293 -10.60 -3.78 -25.41
CA TYR A 293 -9.37 -3.85 -26.23
C TYR A 293 -8.68 -5.20 -26.17
N ASN A 294 -8.72 -5.93 -25.04
CA ASN A 294 -8.10 -7.25 -24.85
C ASN A 294 -8.98 -8.40 -25.33
#